data_9c35beab8d75ab2d897be368156eb8b3
#
_entry.id   9c35beab8d75ab2d897be368156eb8b3
#
_cell.length_a   1.000
_cell.length_b   1.000
_cell.length_c   1.000
_cell.angle_alpha   90.00
_cell.angle_beta   90.00
_cell.angle_gamma   90.00
#
_symmetry.space_group_name_H-M   'P 1'
#
loop_
_entity.id
_entity.type
_entity.pdbx_description
1 polymer ?
#
loop_
_entity_poly.entity_id
_entity_poly.type
_entity_poly.pdbx_seq_one_letter_code
_entity_poly.pdbx_strand_id
1 'polypeptide(L)'
;TARGIEYRPLVFTIDDVPHFDEFAKDEVYKGFYDQIRAGKMPTTSQINIVEHEEFFETLLDKYEGDIVHVTLSSGLSSTYASACKAAENVNEKHGKRVYVVDSLGATIATRHVVDEAQRLRDEGVCAADAAEQLKQFTYKLQTWFMPTDLMHLKRGGRVSGPAAYIGTALNIKPILYINKVGGLSVVQKKIGA
;
A
#
# COMPACT_ATOMS: atom_id res chain seq x y z
N THR A 1 -13.34 8.40 7.29
CA THR A 1 -14.19 7.33 6.73
C THR A 1 -15.38 7.03 7.63
N ALA A 2 -16.41 6.31 7.11
CA ALA A 2 -17.55 5.83 7.91
C ALA A 2 -17.12 4.89 9.07
N ARG A 3 -15.92 4.31 9.00
CA ARG A 3 -15.34 3.43 10.02
C ARG A 3 -14.47 4.17 11.05
N GLY A 4 -14.44 5.50 11.03
CA GLY A 4 -13.57 6.27 11.91
C GLY A 4 -12.07 6.06 11.64
N ILE A 5 -11.70 5.70 10.39
CA ILE A 5 -10.31 5.53 9.97
C ILE A 5 -9.93 6.74 9.13
N GLU A 6 -8.89 7.43 9.53
CA GLU A 6 -8.29 8.50 8.74
C GLU A 6 -7.35 7.91 7.68
N TYR A 7 -7.21 8.59 6.55
CA TYR A 7 -6.35 8.12 5.48
C TYR A 7 -5.75 9.30 4.70
N ARG A 8 -4.57 9.08 4.16
CA ARG A 8 -3.93 9.97 3.18
C ARG A 8 -4.02 9.29 1.81
N PRO A 9 -4.66 9.90 0.80
CA PRO A 9 -4.74 9.31 -0.53
C PRO A 9 -3.36 9.25 -1.19
N LEU A 10 -3.12 8.19 -1.96
CA LEU A 10 -1.97 8.10 -2.86
C LEU A 10 -2.19 8.99 -4.07
N VAL A 11 -1.09 9.40 -4.72
CA VAL A 11 -1.15 10.22 -5.94
C VAL A 11 -0.73 9.37 -7.14
N PHE A 12 -1.52 9.45 -8.20
CA PHE A 12 -1.14 8.96 -9.52
C PHE A 12 -1.20 10.10 -10.54
N THR A 13 -0.39 10.01 -11.58
CA THR A 13 -0.27 11.03 -12.63
C THR A 13 -0.57 10.40 -13.98
N ILE A 14 -1.45 11.03 -14.76
CA ILE A 14 -1.73 10.68 -16.15
C ILE A 14 -1.52 11.94 -16.99
N ASP A 15 -0.70 11.85 -18.04
CA ASP A 15 -0.36 12.97 -18.94
C ASP A 15 0.11 14.21 -18.14
N ASP A 16 0.98 14.00 -17.15
CA ASP A 16 1.53 15.01 -16.24
C ASP A 16 0.51 15.71 -15.33
N VAL A 17 -0.74 15.23 -15.31
CA VAL A 17 -1.79 15.73 -14.40
C VAL A 17 -1.88 14.82 -13.18
N PRO A 18 -1.66 15.35 -11.95
CA PRO A 18 -1.80 14.59 -10.72
C PRO A 18 -3.27 14.37 -10.34
N HIS A 19 -3.57 13.18 -9.86
CA HIS A 19 -4.86 12.78 -9.33
C HIS A 19 -4.69 12.11 -7.98
N PHE A 20 -5.63 12.34 -7.06
CA PHE A 20 -5.66 11.64 -5.78
C PHE A 20 -6.47 10.35 -5.91
N ASP A 21 -5.93 9.24 -5.38
CA ASP A 21 -6.66 7.98 -5.22
C ASP A 21 -7.59 8.07 -4.00
N GLU A 22 -8.64 8.84 -4.16
CA GLU A 22 -9.72 8.91 -3.17
C GLU A 22 -10.68 7.75 -3.39
N PHE A 23 -11.38 7.35 -2.33
CA PHE A 23 -12.43 6.32 -2.43
C PHE A 23 -13.56 6.84 -3.33
N ALA A 24 -13.36 6.68 -4.62
CA ALA A 24 -14.20 7.23 -5.66
C ALA A 24 -15.39 6.31 -6.00
N LYS A 25 -16.34 6.86 -6.74
CA LYS A 25 -17.45 6.10 -7.32
C LYS A 25 -16.94 5.22 -8.47
N ASP A 26 -17.68 4.17 -8.78
CA ASP A 26 -17.32 3.19 -9.81
C ASP A 26 -17.05 3.84 -11.19
N GLU A 27 -17.74 4.93 -11.52
CA GLU A 27 -17.52 5.67 -12.76
C GLU A 27 -16.12 6.28 -12.86
N VAL A 28 -15.55 6.74 -11.74
CA VAL A 28 -14.18 7.30 -11.70
C VAL A 28 -13.17 6.20 -11.97
N TYR A 29 -13.32 5.04 -11.32
CA TYR A 29 -12.46 3.89 -11.58
C TYR A 29 -12.60 3.38 -13.02
N LYS A 30 -13.83 3.34 -13.55
CA LYS A 30 -14.06 2.98 -14.95
C LYS A 30 -13.32 3.92 -15.88
N GLY A 31 -13.44 5.22 -15.70
CA GLY A 31 -12.74 6.24 -16.50
C GLY A 31 -11.22 6.12 -16.43
N PHE A 32 -10.65 5.79 -15.25
CA PHE A 32 -9.23 5.52 -15.09
C PHE A 32 -8.79 4.31 -15.92
N TYR A 33 -9.48 3.18 -15.82
CA TYR A 33 -9.14 1.98 -16.58
C TYR A 33 -9.39 2.13 -18.09
N ASP A 34 -10.36 2.91 -18.51
CA ASP A 34 -10.60 3.21 -19.94
C ASP A 34 -9.42 3.99 -20.53
N GLN A 35 -8.82 4.93 -19.78
CA GLN A 35 -7.61 5.64 -20.20
C GLN A 35 -6.41 4.68 -20.34
N ILE A 36 -6.24 3.73 -19.41
CA ILE A 36 -5.20 2.71 -19.51
C ILE A 36 -5.41 1.83 -20.76
N ARG A 37 -6.64 1.40 -21.05
CA ARG A 37 -6.98 0.64 -22.26
C ARG A 37 -6.74 1.44 -23.53
N ALA A 38 -6.89 2.75 -23.49
CA ALA A 38 -6.55 3.66 -24.57
C ALA A 38 -5.02 3.89 -24.75
N GLY A 39 -4.19 3.21 -23.92
CA GLY A 39 -2.73 3.24 -24.04
C GLY A 39 -2.05 4.27 -23.14
N LYS A 40 -2.77 5.04 -22.33
CA LYS A 40 -2.15 5.94 -21.35
C LYS A 40 -1.43 5.15 -20.26
N MET A 41 -0.35 5.72 -19.76
CA MET A 41 0.50 5.08 -18.77
C MET A 41 0.53 5.90 -17.49
N PRO A 42 -0.28 5.57 -16.48
CA PRO A 42 -0.22 6.26 -15.20
C PRO A 42 1.09 5.92 -14.48
N THR A 43 1.64 6.91 -13.80
CA THR A 43 2.73 6.76 -12.84
C THR A 43 2.22 7.06 -11.43
N THR A 44 2.91 6.56 -10.41
CA THR A 44 2.55 6.80 -9.02
C THR A 44 3.72 7.39 -8.25
N SER A 45 3.44 8.29 -7.31
CA SER A 45 4.41 8.81 -6.36
C SER A 45 4.19 8.23 -4.97
N GLN A 46 5.26 8.17 -4.18
CA GLN A 46 5.14 7.88 -2.75
C GLN A 46 4.57 9.11 -2.01
N ILE A 47 3.98 8.89 -0.86
CA ILE A 47 3.78 9.95 0.13
C ILE A 47 5.14 10.23 0.76
N ASN A 48 5.60 11.49 0.68
CA ASN A 48 6.92 11.87 1.17
C ASN A 48 6.93 12.17 2.69
N ILE A 49 8.11 12.46 3.25
CA ILE A 49 8.29 12.69 4.69
C ILE A 49 7.46 13.87 5.17
N VAL A 50 7.49 15.00 4.46
CA VAL A 50 6.78 16.24 4.85
C VAL A 50 5.27 15.99 4.86
N GLU A 51 4.75 15.33 3.84
CA GLU A 51 3.32 14.98 3.76
C GLU A 51 2.87 14.05 4.89
N HIS A 52 3.73 13.14 5.35
CA HIS A 52 3.43 12.30 6.51
C HIS A 52 3.50 13.10 7.82
N GLU A 53 4.50 13.98 7.99
CA GLU A 53 4.60 14.85 9.17
C GLU A 53 3.35 15.71 9.32
N GLU A 54 2.95 16.41 8.25
CA GLU A 54 1.73 17.23 8.24
C GLU A 54 0.48 16.40 8.60
N PHE A 55 0.41 15.18 8.08
CA PHE A 55 -0.71 14.28 8.36
C PHE A 55 -0.72 13.83 9.82
N PHE A 56 0.43 13.43 10.37
CA PHE A 56 0.52 13.01 11.77
C PHE A 56 0.27 14.16 12.74
N GLU A 57 0.84 15.34 12.49
CA GLU A 57 0.58 16.54 13.31
C GLU A 57 -0.91 16.89 13.30
N THR A 58 -1.54 16.91 12.13
CA THR A 58 -2.99 17.15 12.01
C THR A 58 -3.82 16.16 12.82
N LEU A 59 -3.41 14.88 12.86
CA LEU A 59 -4.13 13.85 13.64
C LEU A 59 -3.90 14.01 15.13
N LEU A 60 -2.66 14.35 15.55
CA LEU A 60 -2.34 14.59 16.96
C LEU A 60 -3.05 15.83 17.52
N ASP A 61 -3.26 16.85 16.70
CA ASP A 61 -4.06 18.03 17.06
C ASP A 61 -5.56 17.72 17.17
N LYS A 62 -6.04 16.79 16.36
CA LYS A 62 -7.46 16.43 16.28
C LYS A 62 -7.88 15.41 17.34
N TYR A 63 -6.97 14.53 17.75
CA TYR A 63 -7.26 13.40 18.63
C TYR A 63 -6.25 13.30 19.78
N GLU A 64 -6.73 13.00 20.98
CA GLU A 64 -5.87 12.80 22.15
C GLU A 64 -5.08 11.47 22.12
N GLY A 65 -5.55 10.49 21.34
CA GLY A 65 -4.97 9.14 21.26
C GLY A 65 -3.69 9.07 20.43
N ASP A 66 -3.02 7.95 20.54
CA ASP A 66 -1.84 7.64 19.74
C ASP A 66 -2.24 7.10 18.35
N ILE A 67 -1.30 7.20 17.40
CA ILE A 67 -1.53 6.83 16.00
C ILE A 67 -0.87 5.48 15.70
N VAL A 68 -1.64 4.54 15.17
CA VAL A 68 -1.13 3.37 14.45
C VAL A 68 -1.33 3.61 12.95
N HIS A 69 -0.25 3.83 12.23
CA HIS A 69 -0.26 4.12 10.80
C HIS A 69 0.14 2.89 9.97
N VAL A 70 -0.81 2.37 9.19
CA VAL A 70 -0.58 1.22 8.31
C VAL A 70 -0.29 1.70 6.90
N THR A 71 0.86 1.32 6.34
CA THR A 71 1.24 1.62 4.96
C THR A 71 1.10 0.40 4.05
N LEU A 72 1.07 0.65 2.73
CA LEU A 72 1.33 -0.45 1.79
C LEU A 72 2.77 -0.95 1.94
N SER A 73 3.05 -2.14 1.39
CA SER A 73 4.33 -2.83 1.51
C SER A 73 5.54 -1.99 1.18
N SER A 74 6.56 -2.05 2.05
CA SER A 74 7.89 -1.49 1.84
C SER A 74 8.61 -2.08 0.61
N GLY A 75 8.29 -3.31 0.22
CA GLY A 75 8.82 -3.95 -0.99
C GLY A 75 8.20 -3.43 -2.30
N LEU A 76 7.13 -2.60 -2.22
CA LEU A 76 6.43 -2.04 -3.38
C LEU A 76 6.57 -0.52 -3.49
N SER A 77 6.83 0.18 -2.37
CA SER A 77 6.91 1.64 -2.33
C SER A 77 7.78 2.11 -1.17
N SER A 78 8.49 3.22 -1.36
CA SER A 78 9.22 3.89 -0.29
C SER A 78 8.33 4.66 0.71
N THR A 79 7.00 4.64 0.53
CA THR A 79 6.02 5.28 1.44
C THR A 79 6.23 4.84 2.89
N TYR A 80 6.50 3.54 3.14
CA TYR A 80 6.80 3.04 4.49
C TYR A 80 8.03 3.72 5.10
N ALA A 81 9.14 3.78 4.35
CA ALA A 81 10.38 4.40 4.85
C ALA A 81 10.18 5.90 5.15
N SER A 82 9.44 6.61 4.28
CA SER A 82 9.07 8.01 4.51
C SER A 82 8.18 8.18 5.74
N ALA A 83 7.19 7.30 5.94
CA ALA A 83 6.34 7.31 7.12
C ALA A 83 7.12 7.05 8.42
N CYS A 84 8.08 6.10 8.41
CA CYS A 84 8.96 5.85 9.56
C CYS A 84 9.77 7.08 9.92
N LYS A 85 10.38 7.75 8.93
CA LYS A 85 11.18 8.95 9.18
C LYS A 85 10.33 10.11 9.70
N ALA A 86 9.14 10.31 9.14
CA ALA A 86 8.20 11.30 9.63
C ALA A 86 7.74 10.99 11.07
N ALA A 87 7.46 9.72 11.38
CA ALA A 87 7.09 9.31 12.74
C ALA A 87 8.24 9.55 13.74
N GLU A 88 9.51 9.31 13.37
CA GLU A 88 10.66 9.68 14.20
C GLU A 88 10.66 11.18 14.53
N ASN A 89 10.56 12.03 13.50
CA ASN A 89 10.60 13.48 13.65
C ASN A 89 9.44 14.01 14.53
N VAL A 90 8.23 13.47 14.34
CA VAL A 90 7.04 13.83 15.14
C VAL A 90 7.17 13.33 16.58
N ASN A 91 7.66 12.09 16.76
CA ASN A 91 7.86 11.50 18.08
C ASN A 91 8.96 12.21 18.91
N GLU A 92 9.96 12.80 18.26
CA GLU A 92 10.95 13.65 18.94
C GLU A 92 10.31 14.88 19.59
N LYS A 93 9.25 15.44 18.99
CA LYS A 93 8.54 16.63 19.49
C LYS A 93 7.48 16.30 20.55
N HIS A 94 6.70 15.23 20.33
CA HIS A 94 5.49 14.90 21.07
C HIS A 94 5.62 13.71 22.03
N GLY A 95 6.82 13.09 22.11
CA GLY A 95 6.98 11.76 22.71
C GLY A 95 6.47 10.67 21.77
N LYS A 96 6.64 9.40 22.16
CA LYS A 96 6.34 8.27 21.29
C LYS A 96 4.83 8.03 21.15
N ARG A 97 4.22 8.69 20.18
CA ARG A 97 2.77 8.67 19.89
C ARG A 97 2.41 8.11 18.51
N VAL A 98 3.37 7.99 17.58
CA VAL A 98 3.15 7.51 16.22
C VAL A 98 3.88 6.19 16.00
N TYR A 99 3.15 5.14 15.62
CA TYR A 99 3.63 3.79 15.38
C TYR A 99 3.33 3.40 13.94
N VAL A 100 4.37 3.14 13.14
CA VAL A 100 4.22 2.79 11.73
C VAL A 100 4.30 1.28 11.54
N VAL A 101 3.36 0.72 10.79
CA VAL A 101 3.27 -0.71 10.47
C VAL A 101 3.36 -0.92 8.96
N ASP A 102 4.35 -1.70 8.54
CA ASP A 102 4.41 -2.21 7.17
C ASP A 102 3.37 -3.33 7.01
N SER A 103 2.42 -3.16 6.13
CA SER A 103 1.44 -4.23 5.87
C SER A 103 2.04 -5.45 5.17
N LEU A 104 3.26 -5.35 4.62
CA LEU A 104 3.87 -6.33 3.70
C LEU A 104 2.88 -6.78 2.62
N GLY A 105 1.96 -5.88 2.25
CA GLY A 105 0.84 -6.16 1.38
C GLY A 105 0.44 -4.97 0.52
N ALA A 106 -0.51 -5.21 -0.36
CA ALA A 106 -1.20 -4.19 -1.14
C ALA A 106 -2.69 -4.57 -1.27
N THR A 107 -3.53 -3.60 -1.60
CA THR A 107 -4.97 -3.80 -1.84
C THR A 107 -5.68 -4.55 -0.69
N ILE A 108 -6.19 -5.76 -0.97
CA ILE A 108 -6.95 -6.56 0.00
C ILE A 108 -6.09 -6.98 1.22
N ALA A 109 -4.79 -7.23 1.04
CA ALA A 109 -3.92 -7.60 2.13
C ALA A 109 -3.72 -6.43 3.11
N THR A 110 -3.48 -5.21 2.60
CA THR A 110 -3.42 -4.01 3.44
C THR A 110 -4.74 -3.78 4.16
N ARG A 111 -5.88 -4.03 3.49
CA ARG A 111 -7.20 -3.94 4.12
C ARG A 111 -7.32 -4.89 5.32
N HIS A 112 -6.87 -6.14 5.21
CA HIS A 112 -6.91 -7.08 6.35
C HIS A 112 -6.08 -6.59 7.56
N VAL A 113 -4.93 -5.95 7.31
CA VAL A 113 -4.14 -5.35 8.40
C VAL A 113 -4.88 -4.18 9.04
N VAL A 114 -5.57 -3.35 8.24
CA VAL A 114 -6.40 -2.25 8.75
C VAL A 114 -7.62 -2.76 9.51
N ASP A 115 -8.26 -3.84 9.04
CA ASP A 115 -9.39 -4.48 9.73
C ASP A 115 -8.94 -5.02 11.10
N GLU A 116 -7.76 -5.65 11.17
CA GLU A 116 -7.18 -6.11 12.43
C GLU A 116 -6.79 -4.94 13.36
N ALA A 117 -6.22 -3.86 12.81
CA ALA A 117 -5.91 -2.66 13.58
C ALA A 117 -7.18 -2.05 14.20
N GLN A 118 -8.28 -2.02 13.44
CA GLN A 118 -9.57 -1.58 13.97
C GLN A 118 -10.07 -2.48 15.09
N ARG A 119 -9.98 -3.80 14.92
CA ARG A 119 -10.39 -4.76 15.96
C ARG A 119 -9.61 -4.53 17.28
N LEU A 120 -8.28 -4.39 17.19
CA LEU A 120 -7.41 -4.12 18.34
C LEU A 120 -7.77 -2.78 19.02
N ARG A 121 -8.03 -1.73 18.23
CA ARG A 121 -8.51 -0.45 18.75
C ARG A 121 -9.83 -0.60 19.50
N ASP A 122 -10.79 -1.28 18.92
CA ASP A 122 -12.14 -1.45 19.47
C ASP A 122 -12.11 -2.32 20.75
N GLU A 123 -11.09 -3.17 20.91
CA GLU A 123 -10.79 -3.94 22.12
C GLU A 123 -9.99 -3.14 23.18
N GLY A 124 -9.60 -1.89 22.87
CA GLY A 124 -8.87 -1.02 23.79
C GLY A 124 -7.38 -1.35 23.93
N VAL A 125 -6.80 -2.09 22.98
CA VAL A 125 -5.36 -2.37 22.96
C VAL A 125 -4.61 -1.07 22.70
N CYS A 126 -3.57 -0.77 23.49
CA CYS A 126 -2.77 0.43 23.29
C CYS A 126 -2.01 0.39 21.95
N ALA A 127 -1.68 1.58 21.40
CA ALA A 127 -1.10 1.70 20.08
C ALA A 127 0.26 0.97 19.94
N ALA A 128 1.08 0.96 20.98
CA ALA A 128 2.36 0.25 21.00
C ALA A 128 2.18 -1.26 20.83
N ASP A 129 1.29 -1.85 21.64
CA ASP A 129 1.01 -3.28 21.60
C ASP A 129 0.26 -3.67 20.32
N ALA A 130 -0.66 -2.82 19.85
CA ALA A 130 -1.35 -3.03 18.60
C ALA A 130 -0.38 -3.05 17.42
N ALA A 131 0.57 -2.12 17.36
CA ALA A 131 1.58 -2.10 16.30
C ALA A 131 2.44 -3.37 16.29
N GLU A 132 2.82 -3.89 17.47
CA GLU A 132 3.60 -5.13 17.56
C GLU A 132 2.76 -6.36 17.13
N GLN A 133 1.51 -6.45 17.58
CA GLN A 133 0.60 -7.52 17.17
C GLN A 133 0.36 -7.48 15.64
N LEU A 134 0.17 -6.30 15.06
CA LEU A 134 -0.01 -6.13 13.63
C LEU A 134 1.21 -6.59 12.83
N LYS A 135 2.44 -6.30 13.29
CA LYS A 135 3.66 -6.84 12.65
C LYS A 135 3.65 -8.36 12.61
N GLN A 136 3.25 -9.01 13.70
CA GLN A 136 3.14 -10.48 13.74
C GLN A 136 2.01 -10.99 12.84
N PHE A 137 0.91 -10.24 12.76
CA PHE A 137 -0.23 -10.57 11.91
C PHE A 137 0.13 -10.53 10.43
N THR A 138 0.91 -9.54 9.97
CA THR A 138 1.30 -9.40 8.55
C THR A 138 2.02 -10.63 8.01
N TYR A 139 2.85 -11.31 8.83
CA TYR A 139 3.54 -12.54 8.42
C TYR A 139 2.62 -13.76 8.25
N LYS A 140 1.40 -13.70 8.77
CA LYS A 140 0.39 -14.76 8.59
C LYS A 140 -0.40 -14.58 7.30
N LEU A 141 -0.37 -13.39 6.70
CA LEU A 141 -1.09 -13.10 5.46
C LEU A 141 -0.32 -13.63 4.26
N GLN A 142 -1.05 -14.22 3.33
CA GLN A 142 -0.52 -14.67 2.05
C GLN A 142 -1.36 -14.06 0.93
N THR A 143 -0.72 -13.31 0.07
CA THR A 143 -1.38 -12.64 -1.05
C THR A 143 -0.91 -13.26 -2.36
N TRP A 144 -1.83 -13.88 -3.06
CA TRP A 144 -1.62 -14.53 -4.36
C TRP A 144 -2.54 -13.91 -5.38
N PHE A 145 -2.03 -13.64 -6.57
CA PHE A 145 -2.85 -13.12 -7.66
C PHE A 145 -2.29 -13.50 -9.02
N MET A 146 -3.15 -13.46 -10.03
CA MET A 146 -2.81 -13.76 -11.41
C MET A 146 -3.22 -12.57 -12.28
N PRO A 147 -2.27 -11.73 -12.70
CA PRO A 147 -2.56 -10.65 -13.63
C PRO A 147 -2.84 -11.21 -15.02
N THR A 148 -3.72 -10.56 -15.75
CA THR A 148 -3.95 -10.88 -17.16
C THR A 148 -2.79 -10.39 -18.05
N ASP A 149 -2.10 -9.33 -17.61
CA ASP A 149 -0.94 -8.74 -18.27
C ASP A 149 0.08 -8.27 -17.23
N LEU A 150 1.35 -8.64 -17.43
CA LEU A 150 2.46 -8.20 -16.57
C LEU A 150 3.04 -6.84 -16.97
N MET A 151 2.66 -6.29 -18.12
CA MET A 151 3.33 -5.12 -18.68
C MET A 151 3.25 -3.90 -17.76
N HIS A 152 2.12 -3.68 -17.07
CA HIS A 152 1.99 -2.59 -16.11
C HIS A 152 2.93 -2.76 -14.92
N LEU A 153 3.00 -3.97 -14.35
CA LEU A 153 3.90 -4.26 -13.22
C LEU A 153 5.38 -4.13 -13.61
N LYS A 154 5.73 -4.58 -14.84
CA LYS A 154 7.07 -4.42 -15.42
C LYS A 154 7.42 -2.94 -15.61
N ARG A 155 6.56 -2.18 -16.29
CA ARG A 155 6.77 -0.75 -16.55
C ARG A 155 6.84 0.05 -15.25
N GLY A 156 6.03 -0.32 -14.24
CA GLY A 156 6.10 0.25 -12.91
C GLY A 156 7.33 -0.16 -12.09
N GLY A 157 8.16 -1.10 -12.59
CA GLY A 157 9.37 -1.56 -11.89
C GLY A 157 9.11 -2.45 -10.66
N ARG A 158 7.89 -2.94 -10.45
CA ARG A 158 7.55 -3.80 -9.30
C ARG A 158 7.71 -5.29 -9.59
N VAL A 159 7.96 -5.65 -10.84
CA VAL A 159 8.40 -6.98 -11.26
C VAL A 159 9.72 -6.84 -12.01
N SER A 160 10.77 -7.48 -11.51
CA SER A 160 12.13 -7.40 -12.03
C SER A 160 12.68 -8.77 -12.45
N GLY A 161 13.79 -8.75 -13.19
CA GLY A 161 14.54 -9.94 -13.59
C GLY A 161 13.83 -10.81 -14.63
N PRO A 162 14.14 -12.11 -14.69
CA PRO A 162 13.58 -13.04 -15.67
C PRO A 162 12.04 -13.12 -15.66
N ALA A 163 11.42 -12.82 -14.54
CA ALA A 163 9.97 -12.75 -14.39
C ALA A 163 9.35 -11.67 -15.30
N ALA A 164 10.05 -10.58 -15.53
CA ALA A 164 9.58 -9.47 -16.37
C ALA A 164 9.51 -9.82 -17.87
N TYR A 165 10.27 -10.82 -18.32
CA TYR A 165 10.30 -11.25 -19.73
C TYR A 165 9.27 -12.33 -20.06
N ILE A 166 8.60 -12.90 -19.04
CA ILE A 166 7.66 -14.00 -19.22
C ILE A 166 6.35 -13.52 -19.87
N GLY A 167 5.96 -12.27 -19.65
CA GLY A 167 4.72 -11.69 -20.17
C GLY A 167 4.67 -11.46 -21.69
N THR A 168 5.78 -11.65 -22.40
CA THR A 168 5.83 -11.50 -23.87
C THR A 168 5.68 -12.82 -24.63
N ALA A 169 5.79 -13.96 -23.95
CA ALA A 169 5.54 -15.26 -24.57
C ALA A 169 4.04 -15.57 -24.56
N LEU A 170 3.51 -15.89 -25.71
CA LEU A 170 2.11 -16.22 -25.96
C LEU A 170 1.51 -17.11 -24.86
N ASN A 171 0.40 -16.66 -24.26
CA ASN A 171 -0.45 -17.42 -23.34
C ASN A 171 0.15 -17.86 -22.00
N ILE A 172 1.21 -17.23 -21.47
CA ILE A 172 1.67 -17.53 -20.12
C ILE A 172 0.93 -16.62 -19.12
N LYS A 173 0.18 -17.23 -18.20
CA LYS A 173 -0.47 -16.57 -17.06
C LYS A 173 0.36 -16.82 -15.79
N PRO A 174 1.15 -15.85 -15.32
CA PRO A 174 1.95 -16.03 -14.12
C PRO A 174 1.08 -15.97 -12.87
N ILE A 175 1.38 -16.81 -11.89
CA ILE A 175 0.88 -16.64 -10.53
C ILE A 175 1.96 -15.92 -9.74
N LEU A 176 1.60 -14.77 -9.18
CA LEU A 176 2.46 -13.95 -8.34
C LEU A 176 2.01 -14.04 -6.89
N TYR A 177 2.95 -13.79 -6.01
CA TYR A 177 2.67 -13.59 -4.59
C TYR A 177 3.52 -12.44 -4.03
N ILE A 178 3.06 -11.87 -2.93
CA ILE A 178 3.86 -10.94 -2.15
C ILE A 178 4.70 -11.78 -1.18
N ASN A 179 6.03 -11.69 -1.31
CA ASN A 179 6.96 -12.47 -0.52
C ASN A 179 7.16 -11.89 0.89
N LYS A 180 7.95 -12.55 1.73
CA LYS A 180 8.17 -12.16 3.14
C LYS A 180 8.85 -10.81 3.34
N VAL A 181 9.44 -10.23 2.30
CA VAL A 181 10.02 -8.89 2.30
C VAL A 181 9.12 -7.88 1.58
N GLY A 182 7.86 -8.25 1.32
CA GLY A 182 6.84 -7.38 0.74
C GLY A 182 6.95 -7.15 -0.77
N GLY A 183 7.93 -7.75 -1.45
CA GLY A 183 8.10 -7.64 -2.90
C GLY A 183 7.31 -8.67 -3.68
N LEU A 184 7.12 -8.43 -5.00
CA LEU A 184 6.46 -9.40 -5.88
C LEU A 184 7.41 -10.51 -6.32
N SER A 185 6.93 -11.73 -6.26
CA SER A 185 7.63 -12.92 -6.75
C SER A 185 6.72 -13.78 -7.61
N VAL A 186 7.29 -14.41 -8.63
CA VAL A 186 6.57 -15.38 -9.49
C VAL A 186 6.71 -16.77 -8.91
N VAL A 187 5.60 -17.45 -8.68
CA VAL A 187 5.60 -18.82 -8.11
C VAL A 187 5.53 -19.85 -9.22
N GLN A 188 4.61 -19.67 -10.14
CA GLN A 188 4.34 -20.65 -11.19
C GLN A 188 3.95 -19.96 -12.48
N LYS A 189 4.36 -20.57 -13.59
CA LYS A 189 3.97 -20.20 -14.94
C LYS A 189 2.99 -21.25 -15.42
N LYS A 190 1.76 -20.84 -15.77
CA LYS A 190 0.84 -21.70 -16.50
C LYS A 190 0.74 -21.22 -17.95
N ILE A 191 0.83 -22.15 -18.87
CA ILE A 191 0.47 -21.91 -20.28
C ILE A 191 -1.06 -21.93 -20.33
N GLY A 192 -1.66 -20.84 -20.80
CA GLY A 192 -3.12 -20.78 -20.95
C GLY A 192 -3.59 -21.74 -22.05
N ALA A 193 -4.77 -22.29 -21.84
CA ALA A 193 -5.49 -23.01 -22.91
C ALA A 193 -6.10 -22.03 -23.90
#